data_621df5ede69232fb6aa59bc22c854d9c
#
_entry.id   621df5ede69232fb6aa59bc22c854d9c
#
_cell.length_a   1.000
_cell.length_b   1.000
_cell.length_c   1.000
_cell.angle_alpha   90.00
_cell.angle_beta   90.00
_cell.angle_gamma   90.00
#
_symmetry.space_group_name_H-M   'P 1'
#
loop_
_entity.id
_entity.type
_entity.pdbx_description
1 polymer ?
#
loop_
_entity_poly.entity_id
_entity_poly.type
_entity_poly.pdbx_seq_one_letter_code
_entity_poly.pdbx_strand_id
1 'polypeptide(L)'
;MLLTILGSSSKGNCYLIEAEEGDKLILDAGINFKEVQMEMNFDFEGLVGVLITHEHMDHFKYATNFAEYGINVYASAGTFQSKNLTGHRFKIIQALKQFEIGNFIIECLFVLQSC
;
A
#
# COMPACT_ATOMS: atom_id res chain seq x y z
N MET A 1 2.85 -17.79 2.95
CA MET A 1 2.52 -16.45 2.43
C MET A 1 1.76 -16.59 1.12
N LEU A 2 0.67 -15.89 0.98
CA LEU A 2 -0.20 -15.95 -0.19
C LEU A 2 -0.26 -14.59 -0.87
N LEU A 3 -0.10 -14.56 -2.19
CA LEU A 3 -0.22 -13.35 -2.99
C LEU A 3 -1.44 -13.45 -3.88
N THR A 4 -2.30 -12.45 -3.80
CA THR A 4 -3.48 -12.33 -4.67
C THR A 4 -3.36 -11.07 -5.51
N ILE A 5 -3.50 -11.19 -6.82
CA ILE A 5 -3.45 -10.04 -7.73
C ILE A 5 -4.86 -9.47 -7.86
N LEU A 6 -5.07 -8.25 -7.36
CA LEU A 6 -6.36 -7.57 -7.46
C LEU A 6 -6.44 -6.72 -8.72
N GLY A 7 -5.32 -6.27 -9.24
CA GLY A 7 -5.21 -5.54 -10.49
C GLY A 7 -3.75 -5.42 -10.91
N SER A 8 -3.46 -5.57 -12.20
CA SER A 8 -2.08 -5.46 -12.69
C SER A 8 -2.07 -5.01 -14.15
N SER A 9 -2.38 -3.74 -14.36
CA SER A 9 -2.40 -3.17 -15.70
C SER A 9 -2.06 -1.69 -15.62
N SER A 10 -1.94 -1.05 -16.78
CA SER A 10 -1.75 0.39 -16.82
C SER A 10 -2.93 1.17 -16.25
N LYS A 11 -4.08 0.52 -16.07
CA LYS A 11 -5.26 1.15 -15.48
C LYS A 11 -5.23 1.13 -13.96
N GLY A 12 -4.42 0.26 -13.36
CA GLY A 12 -4.29 0.21 -11.92
C GLY A 12 -3.61 -1.05 -11.45
N ASN A 13 -2.81 -0.90 -10.41
CA ASN A 13 -2.09 -2.02 -9.78
C ASN A 13 -2.49 -2.13 -8.32
N CYS A 14 -2.75 -3.35 -7.88
CA CYS A 14 -3.07 -3.62 -6.49
C CYS A 14 -2.87 -5.11 -6.21
N TYR A 15 -2.11 -5.42 -5.16
CA TYR A 15 -1.79 -6.79 -4.79
C TYR A 15 -2.05 -6.98 -3.31
N LEU A 16 -2.63 -8.12 -2.94
CA LEU A 16 -2.85 -8.47 -1.55
C LEU A 16 -1.89 -9.58 -1.14
N ILE A 17 -1.13 -9.35 -0.08
CA ILE A 17 -0.21 -10.34 0.48
C ILE A 17 -0.74 -10.75 1.85
N GLU A 18 -0.86 -12.05 2.07
CA GLU A 18 -1.34 -12.59 3.35
C GLU A 18 -0.25 -13.44 3.98
N ALA A 19 0.11 -13.11 5.22
CA ALA A 19 1.06 -13.88 5.99
C ALA A 19 0.35 -15.06 6.65
N GLU A 20 1.11 -16.10 7.00
CA GLU A 20 0.54 -17.28 7.66
C GLU A 20 -0.09 -16.93 9.02
N GLU A 21 0.44 -15.91 9.68
CA GLU A 21 -0.06 -15.44 10.97
C GLU A 21 -1.39 -14.68 10.88
N GLY A 22 -1.86 -14.39 9.68
CA GLY A 22 -3.11 -13.68 9.46
C GLY A 22 -2.98 -12.21 9.11
N ASP A 23 -1.81 -11.63 9.23
CA ASP A 23 -1.58 -10.25 8.81
C ASP A 23 -1.65 -10.14 7.29
N LYS A 24 -2.22 -9.03 6.82
CA LYS A 24 -2.37 -8.73 5.40
C LYS A 24 -1.74 -7.40 5.07
N LEU A 25 -1.15 -7.30 3.89
CA LEU A 25 -0.54 -6.08 3.38
C LEU A 25 -0.99 -5.88 1.94
N ILE A 26 -1.37 -4.66 1.60
CA ILE A 26 -1.71 -4.31 0.22
C ILE A 26 -0.53 -3.58 -0.38
N LEU A 27 -0.12 -4.01 -1.58
CA LEU A 27 0.89 -3.31 -2.39
C LEU A 27 0.17 -2.54 -3.47
N ASP A 28 0.34 -1.24 -3.45
CA ASP A 28 -0.24 -0.28 -4.39
C ASP A 28 -1.77 -0.19 -4.33
N ALA A 29 -2.27 0.99 -4.54
CA ALA A 29 -3.68 1.31 -4.40
C ALA A 29 -4.22 1.95 -5.68
N GLY A 30 -4.00 1.29 -6.80
CA GLY A 30 -4.35 1.82 -8.12
C GLY A 30 -5.72 1.40 -8.62
N ILE A 31 -6.39 0.46 -7.97
CA ILE A 31 -7.74 0.06 -8.38
C ILE A 31 -8.79 0.65 -7.46
N ASN A 32 -10.02 0.71 -7.92
CA ASN A 32 -11.12 1.30 -7.17
C ASN A 32 -11.22 0.69 -5.78
N PHE A 33 -11.32 1.55 -4.77
CA PHE A 33 -11.37 1.13 -3.38
C PHE A 33 -12.52 0.16 -3.12
N LYS A 34 -13.66 0.38 -3.73
CA LYS A 34 -14.81 -0.51 -3.56
C LYS A 34 -14.53 -1.90 -4.10
N GLU A 35 -13.78 -2.01 -5.19
CA GLU A 35 -13.39 -3.31 -5.72
C GLU A 35 -12.50 -4.06 -4.74
N VAL A 36 -11.58 -3.34 -4.07
CA VAL A 36 -10.74 -3.94 -3.04
C VAL A 36 -11.62 -4.42 -1.89
N GLN A 37 -12.57 -3.60 -1.45
CA GLN A 37 -13.49 -4.00 -0.40
C GLN A 37 -14.25 -5.27 -0.76
N MET A 38 -14.73 -5.37 -1.99
CA MET A 38 -15.46 -6.55 -2.45
C MET A 38 -14.57 -7.80 -2.47
N GLU A 39 -13.34 -7.67 -2.95
CA GLU A 39 -12.38 -8.77 -2.99
C GLU A 39 -12.01 -9.25 -1.58
N MET A 40 -12.04 -8.36 -0.61
CA MET A 40 -11.78 -8.69 0.79
C MET A 40 -13.06 -8.96 1.59
N ASN A 41 -14.20 -9.15 0.90
CA ASN A 41 -15.50 -9.43 1.51
C ASN A 41 -15.90 -8.36 2.54
N PHE A 42 -15.54 -7.10 2.28
CA PHE A 42 -15.79 -5.96 3.17
C PHE A 42 -15.24 -6.15 4.58
N ASP A 43 -14.18 -6.95 4.69
CA ASP A 43 -13.52 -7.24 5.96
C ASP A 43 -12.03 -6.94 5.85
N PHE A 44 -11.60 -5.86 6.49
CA PHE A 44 -10.19 -5.45 6.52
C PHE A 44 -9.48 -5.97 7.77
N GLU A 45 -10.07 -6.91 8.49
CA GLU A 45 -9.42 -7.49 9.66
C GLU A 45 -8.07 -8.08 9.25
N GLY A 46 -7.04 -7.76 10.02
CA GLY A 46 -5.69 -8.23 9.74
C GLY A 46 -4.93 -7.35 8.75
N LEU A 47 -5.58 -6.39 8.08
CA LEU A 47 -4.88 -5.49 7.17
C LEU A 47 -4.04 -4.51 7.96
N VAL A 48 -2.71 -4.66 7.86
CA VAL A 48 -1.76 -3.86 8.66
C VAL A 48 -1.28 -2.61 7.93
N GLY A 49 -1.52 -2.51 6.64
CA GLY A 49 -1.13 -1.32 5.90
C GLY A 49 -1.23 -1.47 4.40
N VAL A 50 -1.01 -0.35 3.73
CA VAL A 50 -0.88 -0.28 2.27
C VAL A 50 0.49 0.31 1.98
N LEU A 51 1.27 -0.36 1.15
CA LEU A 51 2.60 0.09 0.76
C LEU A 51 2.56 0.54 -0.70
N ILE A 52 2.93 1.79 -0.93
CA ILE A 52 2.95 2.36 -2.28
C ILE A 52 4.37 2.29 -2.82
N THR A 53 4.55 1.62 -3.95
CA THR A 53 5.88 1.41 -4.54
C THR A 53 6.28 2.53 -5.50
N HIS A 54 5.30 3.22 -6.10
CA HIS A 54 5.55 4.29 -7.06
C HIS A 54 4.59 5.44 -6.84
N GLU A 55 5.00 6.65 -7.23
CA GLU A 55 4.15 7.82 -7.11
C GLU A 55 3.17 8.01 -8.29
N HIS A 56 3.18 7.11 -9.26
CA HIS A 56 2.27 7.16 -10.40
C HIS A 56 0.84 6.82 -9.98
N MET A 57 -0.13 7.41 -10.66
CA MET A 57 -1.54 7.25 -10.29
C MET A 57 -2.04 5.81 -10.36
N ASP A 58 -1.49 4.98 -11.27
CA ASP A 58 -1.87 3.58 -11.37
C ASP A 58 -1.41 2.74 -10.16
N HIS A 59 -0.62 3.33 -9.26
CA HIS A 59 -0.19 2.71 -8.00
C HIS A 59 -0.75 3.43 -6.77
N PHE A 60 -1.23 4.66 -6.93
CA PHE A 60 -1.48 5.56 -5.80
C PHE A 60 -2.91 6.09 -5.74
N LYS A 61 -3.68 5.94 -6.80
CA LYS A 61 -4.94 6.67 -7.00
C LYS A 61 -5.91 6.60 -5.82
N TYR A 62 -6.01 5.46 -5.16
CA TYR A 62 -6.99 5.25 -4.10
C TYR A 62 -6.37 5.17 -2.70
N ALA A 63 -5.13 5.61 -2.55
CA ALA A 63 -4.44 5.55 -1.25
C ALA A 63 -5.21 6.32 -0.16
N THR A 64 -5.75 7.48 -0.50
CA THR A 64 -6.49 8.30 0.45
C THR A 64 -7.70 7.58 1.02
N ASN A 65 -8.36 6.75 0.21
CA ASN A 65 -9.52 5.98 0.67
C ASN A 65 -9.15 5.06 1.82
N PHE A 66 -7.98 4.41 1.74
CA PHE A 66 -7.50 3.54 2.81
C PHE A 66 -7.22 4.35 4.08
N ALA A 67 -6.57 5.50 3.93
CA ALA A 67 -6.27 6.35 5.08
C ALA A 67 -7.56 6.81 5.79
N GLU A 68 -8.58 7.18 5.02
CA GLU A 68 -9.87 7.59 5.57
C GLU A 68 -10.54 6.44 6.31
N TYR A 69 -10.27 5.22 5.91
CA TYR A 69 -10.81 4.02 6.56
C TYR A 69 -10.00 3.60 7.80
N GLY A 70 -8.97 4.35 8.14
CA GLY A 70 -8.15 4.06 9.32
C GLY A 70 -6.97 3.14 9.05
N ILE A 71 -6.60 2.94 7.78
CA ILE A 71 -5.48 2.07 7.40
C ILE A 71 -4.26 2.94 7.13
N ASN A 72 -3.11 2.56 7.68
CA ASN A 72 -1.87 3.28 7.43
C ASN A 72 -1.38 3.06 6.00
N VAL A 73 -0.93 4.15 5.38
CA VAL A 73 -0.38 4.12 4.02
C VAL A 73 1.11 4.46 4.12
N TYR A 74 1.95 3.60 3.58
CA TYR A 74 3.40 3.72 3.64
C TYR A 74 3.94 4.05 2.26
N ALA A 75 4.75 5.11 2.18
CA ALA A 75 5.38 5.51 0.92
C ALA A 75 6.56 6.42 1.21
N SER A 76 7.33 6.76 0.19
CA SER A 76 8.44 7.69 0.35
C SER A 76 7.92 9.11 0.59
N ALA A 77 8.78 9.94 1.18
CA ALA A 77 8.44 11.35 1.39
C ALA A 77 8.09 12.04 0.07
N GLY A 78 8.85 11.75 -0.99
CA GLY A 78 8.60 12.34 -2.29
C GLY A 78 7.23 11.99 -2.85
N THR A 79 6.79 10.76 -2.62
CA THR A 79 5.47 10.32 -3.07
C THR A 79 4.37 11.15 -2.39
N PHE A 80 4.43 11.28 -1.06
CA PHE A 80 3.42 12.06 -0.35
C PHE A 80 3.46 13.54 -0.72
N GLN A 81 4.65 14.10 -0.88
CA GLN A 81 4.81 15.50 -1.26
C GLN A 81 4.22 15.78 -2.64
N SER A 82 4.45 14.88 -3.59
CA SER A 82 3.95 15.07 -4.96
C SER A 82 2.43 15.07 -5.03
N LYS A 83 1.76 14.47 -4.03
CA LYS A 83 0.30 14.40 -3.98
C LYS A 83 -0.29 15.31 -2.90
N ASN A 84 0.54 16.10 -2.21
CA ASN A 84 0.11 16.99 -1.13
C ASN A 84 -0.66 16.25 -0.02
N LEU A 85 -0.21 15.07 0.34
CA LEU A 85 -0.87 14.28 1.36
C LEU A 85 -0.17 14.44 2.71
N THR A 86 -0.96 14.77 3.73
CA THR A 86 -0.48 14.93 5.10
C THR A 86 -1.45 14.22 6.04
N GLY A 87 -0.95 13.85 7.21
CA GLY A 87 -1.79 13.20 8.22
C GLY A 87 -1.08 12.03 8.85
N HIS A 88 -1.55 11.61 10.02
CA HIS A 88 -0.87 10.58 10.79
C HIS A 88 -0.97 9.18 10.17
N ARG A 89 -1.89 8.97 9.24
CA ARG A 89 -2.02 7.69 8.54
C ARG A 89 -1.02 7.52 7.40
N PHE A 90 -0.39 8.61 6.97
CA PHE A 90 0.62 8.56 5.90
C PHE A 90 1.99 8.44 6.54
N LYS A 91 2.58 7.25 6.43
CA LYS A 91 3.85 6.92 7.09
C LYS A 91 4.97 6.94 6.08
N ILE A 92 6.00 7.75 6.34
CA ILE A 92 7.14 7.89 5.44
C ILE A 92 8.11 6.74 5.66
N ILE A 93 8.54 6.11 4.56
CA ILE A 93 9.58 5.08 4.57
C ILE A 93 10.83 5.64 3.88
N GLN A 94 11.98 5.08 4.24
CA GLN A 94 13.28 5.52 3.71
C GLN A 94 13.90 4.48 2.82
N ALA A 95 14.54 4.94 1.73
CA ALA A 95 15.26 4.05 0.81
C ALA A 95 16.37 3.30 1.54
N LEU A 96 16.60 2.06 1.13
CA LEU A 96 17.69 1.21 1.62
C LEU A 96 17.61 0.90 3.11
N LYS A 97 16.52 1.20 3.75
CA LYS A 97 16.31 0.84 5.15
C LYS A 97 15.27 -0.25 5.26
N GLN A 98 15.53 -1.18 6.17
CA GLN A 98 14.58 -2.22 6.52
C GLN A 98 13.60 -1.65 7.54
N PHE A 99 12.33 -1.99 7.39
CA PHE A 99 11.33 -1.58 8.35
C PHE A 99 10.24 -2.65 8.45
N GLU A 100 9.41 -2.56 9.47
CA GLU A 100 8.36 -3.54 9.73
C GLU A 100 6.97 -2.93 9.59
N ILE A 101 6.07 -3.69 8.98
CA ILE A 101 4.63 -3.39 8.95
C ILE A 101 3.94 -4.66 9.41
N GLY A 102 3.38 -4.64 10.62
CA GLY A 102 2.83 -5.87 11.21
C GLY A 102 3.90 -6.95 11.27
N ASN A 103 3.59 -8.12 10.73
CA ASN A 103 4.54 -9.24 10.66
C ASN A 103 5.36 -9.25 9.36
N PHE A 104 5.30 -8.18 8.57
CA PHE A 104 6.05 -8.09 7.32
C PHE A 104 7.34 -7.30 7.53
N ILE A 105 8.44 -7.83 7.00
CA ILE A 105 9.74 -7.15 6.98
C ILE A 105 9.95 -6.67 5.56
N ILE A 106 10.12 -5.36 5.41
CA ILE A 106 10.21 -4.70 4.11
C ILE A 106 11.61 -4.15 3.89
N GLU A 107 12.18 -4.44 2.72
CA GLU A 107 13.44 -3.85 2.30
C GLU A 107 13.20 -3.02 1.05
N CYS A 108 13.50 -1.73 1.11
CA CYS A 108 13.20 -0.80 0.03
C CYS A 108 14.40 -0.63 -0.89
N LEU A 109 14.73 -1.65 -1.66
CA LEU A 109 15.88 -1.60 -2.56
C LEU A 109 15.63 -0.74 -3.79
N PHE A 110 14.39 -0.72 -4.27
CA PHE A 110 14.06 -0.05 -5.54
C PHE A 110 13.45 1.33 -5.37
N VAL A 111 13.32 1.77 -4.17
CA VAL A 111 12.79 3.10 -3.88
C VAL A 111 13.61 4.18 -4.54
N LEU A 112 14.89 3.92 -4.75
CA LEU A 112 15.78 4.86 -5.43
C LEU A 112 15.30 5.27 -6.81
N GLN A 113 14.52 4.41 -7.45
CA GLN A 113 14.00 4.67 -8.79
C GLN A 113 12.70 5.47 -8.75
N SER A 114 12.01 5.43 -7.64
CA SER A 114 10.69 6.03 -7.49
C SER A 114 10.73 7.35 -6.74
N CYS A 115 11.81 7.57 -6.09
CA CYS A 115 12.00 8.76 -5.29
C CYS A 115 13.08 9.61 -5.90
#